data_114dd5d1ac0752368cb5f74dd5d228d0
#
_entry.id   114dd5d1ac0752368cb5f74dd5d228d0
#
_cell.length_a   1.000
_cell.length_b   1.000
_cell.length_c   1.000
_cell.angle_alpha   90.00
_cell.angle_beta   90.00
_cell.angle_gamma   90.00
#
_symmetry.space_group_name_H-M   'P 1'
#
loop_
_entity.id
_entity.type
_entity.pdbx_description
1 polymer ?
#
loop_
_entity_poly.entity_id
_entity_poly.type
_entity_poly.pdbx_seq_one_letter_code
_entity_poly.pdbx_strand_id
1 'polypeptide(L)'
;MLLLILSLGACSEEKEGELCFVGDSLVAGWDVKDAFPTWIVRNDGVSGAKLEEIATWNLNYQDKNVVMLIGTNNLGGKLFNDATRQEFITDFVDEYKRTIEGLAPRRVFVISILPRNREIDN
;
A
#
# COMPACT_ATOMS: atom_id res chain seq x y z
N MET A 1 7.21 24.96 -53.42
CA MET A 1 6.65 23.68 -52.95
C MET A 1 6.92 23.58 -51.43
N LEU A 2 5.91 23.83 -50.62
CA LEU A 2 6.04 23.81 -49.15
C LEU A 2 5.69 22.41 -48.69
N LEU A 3 6.69 21.67 -48.23
CA LEU A 3 6.51 20.32 -47.64
C LEU A 3 6.07 20.49 -46.22
N LEU A 4 4.75 20.36 -45.96
CA LEU A 4 4.19 20.35 -44.62
C LEU A 4 4.44 18.96 -44.00
N ILE A 5 5.53 18.81 -43.24
CA ILE A 5 5.74 17.62 -42.41
C ILE A 5 4.83 17.72 -41.21
N LEU A 6 3.64 17.14 -41.30
CA LEU A 6 2.82 16.82 -40.14
C LEU A 6 3.54 15.73 -39.37
N SER A 7 4.35 16.13 -38.41
CA SER A 7 4.78 15.18 -37.37
C SER A 7 3.54 14.86 -36.53
N LEU A 8 2.89 13.74 -36.81
CA LEU A 8 2.00 13.08 -35.88
C LEU A 8 2.87 12.62 -34.70
N GLY A 9 3.09 13.55 -33.76
CA GLY A 9 3.61 13.16 -32.46
C GLY A 9 2.65 12.14 -31.87
N ALA A 10 3.09 10.89 -31.71
CA ALA A 10 2.38 9.95 -30.87
C ALA A 10 2.25 10.63 -29.51
N CYS A 11 1.01 10.97 -29.09
CA CYS A 11 0.71 11.37 -27.73
C CYS A 11 0.97 10.14 -26.86
N SER A 12 2.21 9.96 -26.40
CA SER A 12 2.48 9.15 -25.23
C SER A 12 1.81 9.92 -24.09
N GLU A 13 0.73 9.37 -23.54
CA GLU A 13 0.13 9.93 -22.35
C GLU A 13 1.20 9.99 -21.27
N GLU A 14 1.54 11.20 -20.84
CA GLU A 14 2.52 11.40 -19.79
C GLU A 14 1.95 10.81 -18.51
N LYS A 15 2.67 9.89 -17.88
CA LYS A 15 2.22 9.27 -16.64
C LYS A 15 2.32 10.27 -15.50
N GLU A 16 1.33 10.27 -14.62
CA GLU A 16 1.26 11.16 -13.44
C GLU A 16 2.34 10.87 -12.39
N GLY A 17 2.98 9.71 -12.48
CA GLY A 17 4.04 9.28 -11.58
C GLY A 17 3.92 7.81 -11.19
N GLU A 18 4.66 7.41 -10.18
CA GLU A 18 4.64 6.04 -9.66
C GLU A 18 3.70 5.95 -8.46
N LEU A 19 2.87 4.91 -8.46
CA LEU A 19 1.92 4.58 -7.41
C LEU A 19 2.22 3.17 -6.90
N CYS A 20 2.68 3.06 -5.66
CA CYS A 20 3.09 1.80 -5.06
C CYS A 20 2.02 1.31 -4.08
N PHE A 21 1.47 0.14 -4.33
CA PHE A 21 0.55 -0.53 -3.40
C PHE A 21 1.33 -1.47 -2.50
N VAL A 22 1.21 -1.27 -1.20
CA VAL A 22 1.96 -2.00 -0.16
C VAL A 22 0.97 -2.66 0.79
N GLY A 23 1.10 -3.94 1.03
CA GLY A 23 0.24 -4.64 1.95
C GLY A 23 0.33 -6.15 1.95
N ASP A 24 -0.71 -6.77 2.45
CA ASP A 24 -0.81 -8.22 2.60
C ASP A 24 -1.51 -8.91 1.39
N SER A 25 -2.15 -10.03 1.63
CA SER A 25 -2.86 -10.80 0.60
C SER A 25 -3.99 -10.02 -0.09
N LEU A 26 -4.60 -9.05 0.60
CA LEU A 26 -5.66 -8.23 0.02
C LEU A 26 -5.08 -7.32 -1.07
N VAL A 27 -3.89 -6.77 -0.85
CA VAL A 27 -3.16 -6.01 -1.87
C VAL A 27 -2.62 -6.93 -2.95
N ALA A 28 -2.00 -8.05 -2.58
CA ALA A 28 -1.44 -9.01 -3.54
C ALA A 28 -2.46 -9.51 -4.57
N GLY A 29 -3.70 -9.75 -4.11
CA GLY A 29 -4.80 -10.22 -4.96
C GLY A 29 -5.55 -9.11 -5.71
N TRP A 30 -5.18 -7.85 -5.52
CA TRP A 30 -5.88 -6.72 -6.12
C TRP A 30 -5.28 -6.38 -7.48
N ASP A 31 -6.10 -6.44 -8.52
CA ASP A 31 -5.72 -5.97 -9.85
C ASP A 31 -5.81 -4.44 -9.93
N VAL A 32 -4.73 -3.80 -9.54
CA VAL A 32 -4.67 -2.33 -9.44
C VAL A 32 -4.18 -1.65 -10.72
N LYS A 33 -3.55 -2.39 -11.63
CA LYS A 33 -2.93 -1.78 -12.82
C LYS A 33 -3.96 -1.16 -13.76
N ASP A 34 -5.04 -1.87 -13.99
CA ASP A 34 -6.10 -1.39 -14.88
C ASP A 34 -6.96 -0.29 -14.26
N ALA A 35 -6.96 -0.19 -12.92
CA ALA A 35 -7.71 0.85 -12.20
C ALA A 35 -7.07 2.24 -12.28
N PHE A 36 -5.78 2.31 -12.57
CA PHE A 36 -5.01 3.57 -12.58
C PHE A 36 -4.19 3.74 -13.87
N PRO A 37 -4.84 3.88 -15.03
CA PRO A 37 -4.17 3.82 -16.34
C PRO A 37 -3.18 4.98 -16.57
N THR A 38 -3.36 6.11 -15.87
CA THR A 38 -2.47 7.28 -15.97
C THR A 38 -1.24 7.19 -15.07
N TRP A 39 -1.15 6.17 -14.23
CA TRP A 39 -0.04 5.95 -13.30
C TRP A 39 0.87 4.81 -13.72
N ILE A 40 2.12 4.86 -13.28
CA ILE A 40 3.01 3.69 -13.27
C ILE A 40 2.71 2.95 -11.96
N VAL A 41 1.97 1.85 -12.05
CA VAL A 41 1.50 1.11 -10.88
C VAL A 41 2.43 -0.04 -10.56
N ARG A 42 2.84 -0.12 -9.27
CA ARG A 42 3.55 -1.25 -8.69
C ARG A 42 2.71 -1.86 -7.57
N ASN A 43 2.50 -3.16 -7.62
CA ASN A 43 1.83 -3.92 -6.56
C ASN A 43 2.87 -4.75 -5.80
N ASP A 44 3.17 -4.33 -4.58
CA ASP A 44 4.11 -4.95 -3.66
C ASP A 44 3.37 -5.68 -2.52
N GLY A 45 2.17 -6.16 -2.77
CA GLY A 45 1.42 -6.98 -1.82
C GLY A 45 2.07 -8.35 -1.63
N VAL A 46 2.17 -8.80 -0.38
CA VAL A 46 2.71 -10.11 0.00
C VAL A 46 1.71 -10.85 0.87
N SER A 47 1.28 -12.02 0.43
CA SER A 47 0.30 -12.84 1.17
C SER A 47 0.83 -13.20 2.56
N GLY A 48 0.01 -12.98 3.59
CA GLY A 48 0.35 -13.25 4.98
C GLY A 48 1.23 -12.19 5.65
N ALA A 49 1.64 -11.15 4.93
CA ALA A 49 2.53 -10.13 5.47
C ALA A 49 1.94 -9.42 6.70
N LYS A 50 2.83 -9.08 7.61
CA LYS A 50 2.58 -8.25 8.78
C LYS A 50 3.27 -6.91 8.66
N LEU A 51 2.81 -5.94 9.44
CA LEU A 51 3.30 -4.56 9.39
C LEU A 51 4.82 -4.47 9.58
N GLU A 52 5.36 -5.17 10.56
CA GLU A 52 6.79 -5.15 10.89
C GLU A 52 7.69 -5.71 9.79
N GLU A 53 7.15 -6.52 8.88
CA GLU A 53 7.92 -7.10 7.78
C GLU A 53 8.22 -6.10 6.68
N ILE A 54 7.38 -5.05 6.52
CA ILE A 54 7.56 -4.05 5.45
C ILE A 54 8.93 -3.38 5.53
N ALA A 55 9.43 -3.10 6.73
CA ALA A 55 10.75 -2.50 6.94
C ALA A 55 11.90 -3.38 6.43
N THR A 56 11.66 -4.68 6.27
CA THR A 56 12.66 -5.65 5.77
C THR A 56 12.61 -5.80 4.25
N TRP A 57 11.59 -5.26 3.60
CA TRP A 57 11.47 -5.35 2.15
C TRP A 57 12.47 -4.41 1.51
N ASN A 58 13.35 -4.92 0.70
CA ASN A 58 14.37 -4.14 0.00
C ASN A 58 13.78 -3.43 -1.24
N LEU A 59 12.73 -2.65 -1.01
CA LEU A 59 12.02 -1.89 -2.03
C LEU A 59 12.13 -0.39 -1.73
N ASN A 60 12.29 0.40 -2.77
CA ASN A 60 12.40 1.84 -2.64
C ASN A 60 11.02 2.51 -2.73
N TYR A 61 10.60 3.15 -1.65
CA TYR A 61 9.38 3.96 -1.55
C TYR A 61 9.65 5.45 -1.37
N GLN A 62 10.93 5.84 -1.23
CA GLN A 62 11.32 7.23 -1.02
C GLN A 62 10.79 8.10 -2.16
N ASP A 63 10.17 9.21 -1.79
CA ASP A 63 9.57 10.19 -2.71
C ASP A 63 8.47 9.65 -3.63
N LYS A 64 7.95 8.46 -3.37
CA LYS A 64 6.86 7.83 -4.14
C LYS A 64 5.50 8.04 -3.49
N ASN A 65 4.44 7.90 -4.29
CA ASN A 65 3.09 7.82 -3.76
C ASN A 65 2.81 6.37 -3.33
N VAL A 66 2.43 6.18 -2.09
CA VAL A 66 2.20 4.85 -1.49
C VAL A 66 0.76 4.71 -1.06
N VAL A 67 0.12 3.62 -1.44
CA VAL A 67 -1.18 3.18 -0.92
C VAL A 67 -0.92 1.95 -0.05
N MET A 68 -1.27 2.05 1.23
CA MET A 68 -0.93 1.05 2.24
C MET A 68 -2.19 0.42 2.84
N LEU A 69 -2.30 -0.90 2.71
CA LEU A 69 -3.32 -1.72 3.36
C LEU A 69 -2.65 -2.92 4.00
N ILE A 70 -2.36 -2.81 5.28
CA ILE A 70 -1.64 -3.81 6.07
C ILE A 70 -2.14 -3.82 7.52
N GLY A 71 -2.02 -4.95 8.18
CA GLY A 71 -2.32 -5.08 9.60
C GLY A 71 -3.32 -6.17 9.93
N THR A 72 -4.06 -6.66 8.94
CA THR A 72 -5.03 -7.76 9.13
C THR A 72 -4.36 -8.96 9.81
N ASN A 73 -3.16 -9.34 9.41
CA ASN A 73 -2.42 -10.46 9.97
C ASN A 73 -1.78 -10.18 11.34
N ASN A 74 -1.73 -8.90 11.74
CA ASN A 74 -1.25 -8.50 13.07
C ASN A 74 -2.34 -8.63 14.13
N LEU A 75 -3.62 -8.49 13.75
CA LEU A 75 -4.72 -8.39 14.70
C LEU A 75 -4.96 -9.68 15.46
N GLY A 76 -5.07 -10.82 14.80
CA GLY A 76 -5.34 -12.17 15.33
C GLY A 76 -5.86 -12.17 16.77
N GLY A 77 -7.00 -12.43 17.15
CA GLY A 77 -7.55 -12.51 18.52
C GLY A 77 -7.22 -11.40 19.55
N LYS A 78 -6.20 -10.58 19.28
CA LYS A 78 -5.66 -9.60 20.26
C LYS A 78 -6.64 -8.50 20.64
N LEU A 79 -7.57 -8.18 19.75
CA LEU A 79 -8.60 -7.17 20.01
C LEU A 79 -9.77 -7.69 20.84
N PHE A 80 -9.84 -8.99 21.11
CA PHE A 80 -10.91 -9.59 21.90
C PHE A 80 -10.67 -9.52 23.40
N ASN A 81 -9.44 -9.25 23.82
CA ASN A 81 -9.10 -9.06 25.22
C ASN A 81 -9.12 -7.56 25.56
N ASP A 82 -10.13 -7.12 26.32
CA ASP A 82 -10.30 -5.72 26.68
C ASP A 82 -9.14 -5.16 27.51
N ALA A 83 -8.51 -6.02 28.34
CA ALA A 83 -7.40 -5.58 29.20
C ALA A 83 -6.12 -5.24 28.42
N THR A 84 -5.88 -5.89 27.27
CA THR A 84 -4.66 -5.69 26.47
C THR A 84 -4.92 -4.91 25.18
N ARG A 85 -6.18 -4.70 24.84
CA ARG A 85 -6.58 -4.05 23.57
C ARG A 85 -5.96 -2.68 23.39
N GLN A 86 -6.03 -1.84 24.43
CA GLN A 86 -5.57 -0.46 24.35
C GLN A 86 -4.05 -0.38 24.18
N GLU A 87 -3.32 -1.21 24.91
CA GLU A 87 -1.86 -1.33 24.77
C GLU A 87 -1.49 -1.78 23.37
N PHE A 88 -2.13 -2.85 22.89
CA PHE A 88 -1.91 -3.35 21.55
C PHE A 88 -2.18 -2.29 20.47
N ILE A 89 -3.28 -1.55 20.56
CA ILE A 89 -3.61 -0.49 19.59
C ILE A 89 -2.56 0.60 19.63
N THR A 90 -2.10 1.02 20.80
CA THR A 90 -1.08 2.06 20.95
C THR A 90 0.23 1.61 20.27
N ASP A 91 0.71 0.41 20.59
CA ASP A 91 1.94 -0.14 20.03
C ASP A 91 1.85 -0.32 18.51
N PHE A 92 0.70 -0.80 18.04
CA PHE A 92 0.46 -1.01 16.62
C PHE A 92 0.44 0.32 15.83
N VAL A 93 -0.20 1.35 16.37
CA VAL A 93 -0.22 2.69 15.77
C VAL A 93 1.18 3.29 15.73
N ASP A 94 1.95 3.14 16.79
CA ASP A 94 3.32 3.64 16.85
C ASP A 94 4.25 2.90 15.86
N GLU A 95 4.08 1.60 15.71
CA GLU A 95 4.79 0.81 14.69
C GLU A 95 4.39 1.27 13.28
N TYR A 96 3.10 1.53 13.05
CA TYR A 96 2.61 2.02 11.76
C TYR A 96 3.26 3.36 11.38
N LYS A 97 3.33 4.29 12.32
CA LYS A 97 3.99 5.59 12.12
C LYS A 97 5.48 5.42 11.80
N ARG A 98 6.20 4.61 12.60
CA ARG A 98 7.63 4.33 12.36
C ARG A 98 7.87 3.70 10.98
N THR A 99 7.00 2.78 10.57
CA THR A 99 7.09 2.15 9.25
C THR A 99 6.92 3.19 8.14
N ILE A 100 5.92 4.06 8.22
CA ILE A 100 5.70 5.12 7.23
C ILE A 100 6.89 6.09 7.19
N GLU A 101 7.38 6.53 8.34
CA GLU A 101 8.54 7.42 8.43
C GLU A 101 9.79 6.79 7.80
N GLY A 102 10.02 5.50 8.05
CA GLY A 102 11.14 4.75 7.47
C GLY A 102 11.06 4.59 5.95
N LEU A 103 9.86 4.50 5.40
CA LEU A 103 9.64 4.43 3.94
C LEU A 103 9.87 5.78 3.26
N ALA A 104 9.76 6.89 3.99
CA ALA A 104 9.90 8.26 3.50
C ALA A 104 9.12 8.56 2.20
N PRO A 105 7.84 8.22 2.11
CA PRO A 105 7.06 8.42 0.89
C PRO A 105 6.79 9.90 0.66
N ARG A 106 6.57 10.27 -0.60
CA ARG A 106 6.07 11.60 -0.94
C ARG A 106 4.67 11.84 -0.40
N ARG A 107 3.81 10.85 -0.56
CA ARG A 107 2.45 10.79 -0.01
C ARG A 107 2.13 9.37 0.38
N VAL A 108 1.38 9.21 1.46
CA VAL A 108 0.84 7.91 1.85
C VAL A 108 -0.68 8.01 2.01
N PHE A 109 -1.37 7.03 1.46
CA PHE A 109 -2.80 6.81 1.63
C PHE A 109 -2.97 5.50 2.40
N VAL A 110 -3.40 5.60 3.65
CA VAL A 110 -3.65 4.43 4.48
C VAL A 110 -5.10 4.01 4.32
N ILE A 111 -5.30 2.78 3.85
CA ILE A 111 -6.64 2.18 3.80
C ILE A 111 -6.89 1.50 5.14
N SER A 112 -8.05 1.76 5.72
CA SER A 112 -8.46 1.12 6.97
C SER A 112 -8.49 -0.39 6.84
N ILE A 113 -8.05 -1.08 7.90
CA ILE A 113 -8.17 -2.53 8.00
C ILE A 113 -9.66 -2.89 7.92
N LEU A 114 -9.98 -3.81 7.04
CA LEU A 114 -11.37 -4.23 6.83
C LEU A 114 -11.92 -4.94 8.08
N PRO A 115 -13.22 -4.76 8.38
CA PRO A 115 -13.86 -5.53 9.44
C PRO A 115 -13.74 -7.04 9.18
N ARG A 116 -13.43 -7.79 10.25
CA ARG A 116 -13.34 -9.24 10.20
C ARG A 116 -14.51 -9.87 10.93
N ASN A 117 -14.98 -11.00 10.41
CA ASN A 117 -16.00 -11.78 11.11
C ASN A 117 -15.35 -12.55 12.27
N ARG A 118 -15.84 -12.29 13.49
CA ARG A 118 -15.34 -12.90 14.73
C ARG A 118 -15.44 -14.43 14.72
N GLU A 119 -16.39 -15.01 14.00
CA GLU A 119 -16.59 -16.46 13.93
C GLU A 119 -15.53 -17.19 13.09
N ILE A 120 -14.79 -16.47 12.25
CA ILE A 120 -13.75 -17.05 11.39
C ILE A 120 -12.40 -17.11 12.12
N ASP A 121 -12.22 -16.35 13.20
CA ASP A 121 -10.96 -16.22 13.92
C ASP A 121 -10.80 -17.21 15.10
N ASN A 122 -11.72 -18.15 15.26
CA ASN A 122 -11.68 -19.22 16.28
C ASN A 122 -11.12 -20.52 15.71
#